data_2a384d4a10f07c791a3d2fd1e97035c2
#
_entry.id   2a384d4a10f07c791a3d2fd1e97035c2
#
_cell.length_a   1.000
_cell.length_b   1.000
_cell.length_c   1.000
_cell.angle_alpha   90.00
_cell.angle_beta   90.00
_cell.angle_gamma   90.00
#
_symmetry.space_group_name_H-M   'P 1'
#
loop_
_entity.id
_entity.type
_entity.pdbx_description
1 polymer ?
#
loop_
_entity_poly.entity_id
_entity_poly.type
_entity_poly.pdbx_seq_one_letter_code
_entity_poly.pdbx_strand_id
1 'polypeptide(L)'
;MSQSQSARASFEVGAERVAKCPPDVVIRQLLDASRWPRWQPEIVATVGPERVQVGDIVRGHADLLGFGVAGQAAIEEVPDDGLVEDVLVGVRMRVTYRVEPRGADSLVRATIVTEAPTGVSGRVLGFLLRRRLRRMQRTALDRLTRLAEAQSGTEIIEP
;
A
#
# COMPACT_ATOMS: atom_id res chain seq x y z
N MET A 1 -22.98 -9.07 -31.40
CA MET A 1 -22.08 -10.03 -30.74
C MET A 1 -21.71 -9.45 -29.38
N SER A 2 -22.47 -9.83 -28.36
CA SER A 2 -22.20 -9.40 -26.98
C SER A 2 -21.04 -10.21 -26.45
N GLN A 3 -19.89 -9.58 -26.27
CA GLN A 3 -18.81 -10.17 -25.49
C GLN A 3 -19.24 -10.10 -24.02
N SER A 4 -19.72 -11.22 -23.49
CA SER A 4 -19.81 -11.42 -22.05
C SER A 4 -18.41 -11.30 -21.46
N GLN A 5 -18.06 -10.11 -20.97
CA GLN A 5 -16.94 -9.97 -20.04
C GLN A 5 -17.30 -10.80 -18.81
N SER A 6 -16.76 -12.01 -18.76
CA SER A 6 -16.78 -12.84 -17.55
C SER A 6 -16.19 -11.97 -16.44
N ALA A 7 -17.01 -11.49 -15.54
CA ALA A 7 -16.58 -10.76 -14.37
C ALA A 7 -15.61 -11.66 -13.60
N ARG A 8 -14.32 -11.38 -13.71
CA ARG A 8 -13.30 -12.08 -12.92
C ARG A 8 -13.63 -11.81 -11.46
N ALA A 9 -13.72 -12.87 -10.66
CA ALA A 9 -13.94 -12.73 -9.25
C ALA A 9 -12.78 -11.92 -8.65
N SER A 10 -13.08 -10.88 -7.87
CA SER A 10 -12.08 -10.12 -7.11
C SER A 10 -12.16 -10.51 -5.65
N PHE A 11 -11.05 -10.36 -4.93
CA PHE A 11 -11.03 -10.47 -3.49
C PHE A 11 -10.35 -9.27 -2.84
N GLU A 12 -10.72 -9.02 -1.60
CA GLU A 12 -10.23 -7.91 -0.81
C GLU A 12 -9.43 -8.43 0.38
N VAL A 13 -8.32 -7.74 0.67
CA VAL A 13 -7.49 -7.98 1.85
C VAL A 13 -7.32 -6.66 2.57
N GLY A 14 -7.60 -6.64 3.88
CA GLY A 14 -7.46 -5.47 4.72
C GLY A 14 -6.54 -5.70 5.91
N ALA A 15 -5.92 -4.61 6.37
CA ALA A 15 -5.18 -4.54 7.63
C ALA A 15 -5.32 -3.15 8.23
N GLU A 16 -5.17 -3.06 9.55
CA GLU A 16 -5.20 -1.78 10.26
C GLU A 16 -4.17 -1.75 11.39
N ARG A 17 -3.69 -0.55 11.73
CA ARG A 17 -2.78 -0.28 12.84
C ARG A 17 -3.05 1.10 13.43
N VAL A 18 -2.80 1.22 14.73
CA VAL A 18 -2.79 2.51 15.42
C VAL A 18 -1.37 3.06 15.41
N ALA A 19 -1.21 4.30 14.97
CA ALA A 19 0.02 5.07 15.07
C ALA A 19 -0.11 6.07 16.21
N LYS A 20 0.88 6.14 17.09
CA LYS A 20 0.92 7.08 18.22
C LYS A 20 1.45 8.45 17.78
N CYS A 21 0.81 9.02 16.78
CA CYS A 21 1.11 10.32 16.23
C CYS A 21 -0.11 10.87 15.48
N PRO A 22 -0.16 12.19 15.20
CA PRO A 22 -1.24 12.80 14.42
C PRO A 22 -1.30 12.28 12.97
N PRO A 23 -2.48 12.32 12.32
CA PRO A 23 -2.67 11.82 10.96
C PRO A 23 -1.75 12.42 9.90
N ASP A 24 -1.44 13.72 9.98
CA ASP A 24 -0.59 14.42 9.02
C ASP A 24 0.83 13.86 8.96
N VAL A 25 1.36 13.34 10.07
CA VAL A 25 2.68 12.70 10.11
C VAL A 25 2.66 11.39 9.33
N VAL A 26 1.61 10.59 9.47
CA VAL A 26 1.44 9.34 8.71
C VAL A 26 1.25 9.65 7.22
N ILE A 27 0.40 10.62 6.90
CA ILE A 27 0.10 11.01 5.51
C ILE A 27 1.37 11.50 4.80
N ARG A 28 2.23 12.25 5.45
CA ARG A 28 3.53 12.65 4.88
C ARG A 28 4.37 11.45 4.47
N GLN A 29 4.40 10.38 5.27
CA GLN A 29 5.12 9.15 4.92
C GLN A 29 4.48 8.40 3.75
N LEU A 30 3.14 8.36 3.69
CA LEU A 30 2.40 7.74 2.59
C LEU A 30 2.67 8.42 1.25
N LEU A 31 2.69 9.75 1.24
CA LEU A 31 2.79 10.54 0.02
C LEU A 31 4.22 10.69 -0.51
N ASP A 32 5.23 10.32 0.27
CA ASP A 32 6.64 10.39 -0.14
C ASP A 32 7.07 9.06 -0.80
N ALA A 33 6.99 9.00 -2.13
CA ALA A 33 7.34 7.80 -2.90
C ALA A 33 8.81 7.39 -2.72
N SER A 34 9.72 8.33 -2.41
CA SER A 34 11.13 8.02 -2.16
C SER A 34 11.35 7.20 -0.89
N ARG A 35 10.39 7.22 0.01
CA ARG A 35 10.44 6.49 1.30
C ARG A 35 9.70 5.16 1.29
N TRP A 36 8.96 4.83 0.24
CA TRP A 36 8.21 3.57 0.17
C TRP A 36 9.05 2.32 0.43
N PRO A 37 10.31 2.20 -0.02
CA PRO A 37 11.15 1.05 0.32
C PRO A 37 11.41 0.88 1.82
N ARG A 38 11.25 1.93 2.61
CA ARG A 38 11.50 1.87 4.06
C ARG A 38 10.38 1.17 4.83
N TRP A 39 9.16 1.24 4.32
CA TRP A 39 8.02 0.67 5.02
C TRP A 39 7.29 -0.43 4.24
N GLN A 40 7.38 -0.46 2.91
CA GLN A 40 6.85 -1.56 2.11
C GLN A 40 7.93 -2.65 1.96
N PRO A 41 7.75 -3.83 2.61
CA PRO A 41 8.84 -4.82 2.73
C PRO A 41 9.27 -5.42 1.39
N GLU A 42 8.37 -5.47 0.41
CA GLU A 42 8.65 -6.06 -0.91
C GLU A 42 9.29 -5.07 -1.89
N ILE A 43 9.27 -3.78 -1.61
CA ILE A 43 9.83 -2.76 -2.49
C ILE A 43 11.31 -2.57 -2.18
N VAL A 44 12.14 -2.80 -3.19
CA VAL A 44 13.60 -2.63 -3.11
C VAL A 44 14.01 -1.19 -3.42
N ALA A 45 13.42 -0.60 -4.45
CA ALA A 45 13.70 0.76 -4.87
C ALA A 45 12.50 1.38 -5.59
N THR A 46 12.35 2.68 -5.45
CA THR A 46 11.34 3.47 -6.17
C THR A 46 11.95 4.71 -6.79
N VAL A 47 11.38 5.13 -7.91
CA VAL A 47 11.63 6.42 -8.55
C VAL A 47 10.31 7.17 -8.61
N GLY A 48 10.21 8.23 -7.85
CA GLY A 48 9.01 9.04 -7.74
C GLY A 48 9.24 10.29 -6.90
N PRO A 49 8.27 11.21 -6.86
CA PRO A 49 8.39 12.47 -6.14
C PRO A 49 8.35 12.28 -4.61
N GLU A 50 8.88 13.25 -3.89
CA GLU A 50 8.76 13.32 -2.41
C GLU A 50 7.31 13.57 -1.95
N ARG A 51 6.46 14.04 -2.86
CA ARG A 51 5.03 14.19 -2.64
C ARG A 51 4.27 13.83 -3.92
N VAL A 52 3.63 12.69 -3.90
CA VAL A 52 2.82 12.20 -5.03
C VAL A 52 1.54 13.01 -5.20
N GLN A 53 1.11 13.14 -6.45
CA GLN A 53 -0.12 13.81 -6.87
C GLN A 53 -0.92 12.88 -7.79
N VAL A 54 -2.19 13.17 -7.95
CA VAL A 54 -3.06 12.45 -8.91
C VAL A 54 -2.44 12.53 -10.31
N GLY A 55 -2.35 11.38 -10.96
CA GLY A 55 -1.75 11.23 -12.29
C GLY A 55 -0.26 10.88 -12.30
N ASP A 56 0.43 10.97 -11.16
CA ASP A 56 1.82 10.50 -11.07
C ASP A 56 1.91 8.99 -11.26
N ILE A 57 3.03 8.56 -11.85
CA ILE A 57 3.38 7.15 -11.97
C ILE A 57 4.71 6.94 -11.24
N VAL A 58 4.65 6.21 -10.14
CA VAL A 58 5.84 5.78 -9.40
C VAL A 58 6.30 4.45 -9.96
N ARG A 59 7.55 4.38 -10.40
CA ARG A 59 8.17 3.15 -10.89
C ARG A 59 9.10 2.58 -9.84
N GLY A 60 9.24 1.26 -9.83
CA GLY A 60 10.10 0.62 -8.85
C GLY A 60 10.43 -0.82 -9.19
N HIS A 61 11.20 -1.42 -8.29
CA HIS A 61 11.51 -2.83 -8.30
C HIS A 61 11.05 -3.43 -6.97
N ALA A 62 10.38 -4.56 -7.09
CA ALA A 62 9.93 -5.36 -5.95
C ALA A 62 10.64 -6.72 -5.97
N ASP A 63 10.89 -7.28 -4.80
CA ASP A 63 11.28 -8.67 -4.64
C ASP A 63 10.05 -9.50 -4.28
N LEU A 64 9.61 -10.31 -5.23
CA LEU A 64 8.52 -11.25 -5.03
C LEU A 64 9.07 -12.66 -5.02
N LEU A 65 9.10 -13.29 -3.85
CA LEU A 65 9.55 -14.68 -3.67
C LEU A 65 11.00 -14.94 -4.14
N GLY A 66 11.89 -13.95 -3.96
CA GLY A 66 13.28 -14.03 -4.41
C GLY A 66 13.50 -13.66 -5.88
N PHE A 67 12.45 -13.19 -6.56
CA PHE A 67 12.53 -12.71 -7.94
C PHE A 67 12.35 -11.20 -7.98
N GLY A 68 13.32 -10.50 -8.59
CA GLY A 68 13.21 -9.08 -8.86
C GLY A 68 12.20 -8.83 -9.98
N VAL A 69 11.15 -8.04 -9.69
CA VAL A 69 10.10 -7.69 -10.64
C VAL A 69 9.99 -6.17 -10.73
N ALA A 70 10.01 -5.66 -11.95
CA ALA A 70 9.68 -4.27 -12.19
C ALA A 70 8.18 -4.03 -11.99
N GLY A 71 7.82 -2.92 -11.37
CA GLY A 71 6.44 -2.54 -11.13
C GLY A 71 6.22 -1.05 -11.24
N GLN A 72 4.96 -0.67 -11.24
CA GLN A 72 4.54 0.72 -11.22
C GLN A 72 3.26 0.89 -10.41
N ALA A 73 3.12 2.06 -9.81
CA ALA A 73 1.90 2.51 -9.16
C ALA A 73 1.42 3.80 -9.82
N ALA A 74 0.20 3.78 -10.35
CA ALA A 74 -0.48 4.97 -10.83
C ALA A 74 -1.27 5.58 -9.68
N ILE A 75 -1.05 6.86 -9.39
CA ILE A 75 -1.74 7.58 -8.32
C ILE A 75 -3.12 8.01 -8.82
N GLU A 76 -4.15 7.37 -8.31
CA GLU A 76 -5.53 7.59 -8.74
C GLU A 76 -6.22 8.71 -7.96
N GLU A 77 -6.04 8.72 -6.63
CA GLU A 77 -6.63 9.72 -5.75
C GLU A 77 -5.66 10.05 -4.61
N VAL A 78 -5.65 11.32 -4.21
CA VAL A 78 -4.93 11.81 -3.03
C VAL A 78 -5.91 12.61 -2.18
N PRO A 79 -6.83 11.94 -1.46
CA PRO A 79 -7.72 12.63 -0.53
C PRO A 79 -6.94 13.14 0.69
N ASP A 80 -7.54 14.08 1.45
CA ASP A 80 -6.89 14.66 2.63
C ASP A 80 -6.53 13.62 3.69
N ASP A 81 -7.20 12.47 3.69
CA ASP A 81 -7.05 11.38 4.66
C ASP A 81 -6.35 10.14 4.12
N GLY A 82 -5.72 10.18 2.94
CA GLY A 82 -5.07 8.98 2.44
C GLY A 82 -4.52 9.01 1.02
N LEU A 83 -4.50 7.83 0.41
CA LEU A 83 -3.94 7.58 -0.92
C LEU A 83 -4.68 6.41 -1.58
N VAL A 84 -4.97 6.53 -2.85
CA VAL A 84 -5.47 5.43 -3.69
C VAL A 84 -4.55 5.26 -4.89
N GLU A 85 -4.07 4.06 -5.09
CA GLU A 85 -3.14 3.72 -6.16
C GLU A 85 -3.56 2.45 -6.91
N ASP A 86 -3.31 2.42 -8.21
CA ASP A 86 -3.44 1.24 -9.06
C ASP A 86 -2.04 0.68 -9.33
N VAL A 87 -1.74 -0.46 -8.72
CA VAL A 87 -0.41 -1.08 -8.73
C VAL A 87 -0.37 -2.24 -9.71
N LEU A 88 0.64 -2.23 -10.56
CA LEU A 88 0.95 -3.34 -11.47
C LEU A 88 2.35 -3.88 -11.15
N VAL A 89 2.40 -5.07 -10.58
CA VAL A 89 3.64 -5.77 -10.21
C VAL A 89 3.46 -7.27 -10.42
N GLY A 90 3.45 -7.69 -11.69
CA GLY A 90 3.08 -9.05 -12.08
C GLY A 90 1.57 -9.33 -11.96
N VAL A 91 0.91 -8.71 -11.02
CA VAL A 91 -0.54 -8.74 -10.79
C VAL A 91 -1.05 -7.32 -10.62
N ARG A 92 -2.28 -7.06 -11.04
CA ARG A 92 -2.91 -5.75 -10.87
C ARG A 92 -3.66 -5.70 -9.54
N MET A 93 -3.42 -4.65 -8.78
CA MET A 93 -4.03 -4.42 -7.48
C MET A 93 -4.46 -2.96 -7.34
N ARG A 94 -5.63 -2.73 -6.75
CA ARG A 94 -6.01 -1.40 -6.26
C ARG A 94 -5.72 -1.35 -4.77
N VAL A 95 -4.88 -0.43 -4.36
CA VAL A 95 -4.50 -0.24 -2.96
C VAL A 95 -5.05 1.07 -2.45
N THR A 96 -5.74 1.02 -1.32
CA THR A 96 -6.32 2.18 -0.66
C THR A 96 -5.77 2.29 0.75
N TYR A 97 -5.23 3.46 1.09
CA TYR A 97 -4.83 3.83 2.45
C TYR A 97 -5.78 4.89 2.97
N ARG A 98 -6.18 4.75 4.24
CA ARG A 98 -6.95 5.75 4.98
C ARG A 98 -6.33 5.96 6.35
N VAL A 99 -6.25 7.23 6.76
CA VAL A 99 -5.70 7.65 8.04
C VAL A 99 -6.73 8.50 8.75
N GLU A 100 -7.31 7.94 9.81
CA GLU A 100 -8.36 8.59 10.60
C GLU A 100 -7.78 9.09 11.93
N PRO A 101 -8.16 10.30 12.40
CA PRO A 101 -7.78 10.76 13.73
C PRO A 101 -8.43 9.89 14.80
N ARG A 102 -7.66 9.59 15.86
CA ARG A 102 -8.13 8.84 17.02
C ARG A 102 -7.58 9.47 18.30
N GLY A 103 -8.20 10.58 18.72
CA GLY A 103 -7.64 11.42 19.77
C GLY A 103 -6.32 12.06 19.31
N ALA A 104 -5.25 11.86 20.08
CA ALA A 104 -3.89 12.28 19.71
C ALA A 104 -3.20 11.32 18.73
N ASP A 105 -3.77 10.13 18.54
CA ASP A 105 -3.26 9.05 17.70
C ASP A 105 -3.97 9.03 16.33
N SER A 106 -3.57 8.07 15.50
CA SER A 106 -4.19 7.83 14.19
C SER A 106 -4.51 6.35 14.01
N LEU A 107 -5.61 6.06 13.34
CA LEU A 107 -5.94 4.72 12.86
C LEU A 107 -5.61 4.67 11.36
N VAL A 108 -4.67 3.81 11.00
CA VAL A 108 -4.24 3.60 9.62
C VAL A 108 -4.84 2.31 9.09
N ARG A 109 -5.58 2.40 8.00
CA ARG A 109 -6.15 1.25 7.30
C ARG A 109 -5.58 1.14 5.91
N ALA A 110 -5.29 -0.09 5.49
CA ALA A 110 -4.91 -0.41 4.12
C ALA A 110 -5.80 -1.52 3.58
N THR A 111 -6.25 -1.36 2.35
CA THR A 111 -7.09 -2.32 1.65
C THR A 111 -6.50 -2.61 0.28
N ILE A 112 -6.36 -3.87 -0.09
CA ILE A 112 -5.98 -4.32 -1.43
C ILE A 112 -7.16 -5.05 -2.06
N VAL A 113 -7.55 -4.62 -3.25
CA VAL A 113 -8.48 -5.34 -4.11
C VAL A 113 -7.72 -5.86 -5.33
N THR A 114 -7.78 -7.15 -5.58
CA THR A 114 -7.12 -7.79 -6.72
C THR A 114 -7.99 -8.86 -7.35
N GLU A 115 -7.70 -9.22 -8.60
CA GLU A 115 -8.41 -10.29 -9.28
C GLU A 115 -8.00 -11.65 -8.71
N ALA A 116 -8.99 -12.53 -8.51
CA ALA A 116 -8.76 -13.91 -8.07
C ALA A 116 -8.30 -14.76 -9.26
N PRO A 117 -7.33 -15.67 -9.08
CA PRO A 117 -7.01 -16.68 -10.06
C PRO A 117 -8.22 -17.60 -10.34
N THR A 118 -8.38 -18.04 -11.57
CA THR A 118 -9.48 -18.88 -12.00
C THR A 118 -9.14 -20.37 -11.95
N GLY A 119 -10.18 -21.25 -11.77
CA GLY A 119 -10.06 -22.71 -11.80
C GLY A 119 -9.77 -23.35 -10.45
N VAL A 120 -9.65 -24.69 -10.42
CA VAL A 120 -9.43 -25.46 -9.18
C VAL A 120 -8.07 -25.17 -8.56
N SER A 121 -7.02 -25.12 -9.39
CA SER A 121 -5.69 -24.67 -8.99
C SER A 121 -5.68 -23.20 -8.56
N GLY A 122 -6.57 -22.39 -9.11
CA GLY A 122 -6.77 -21.01 -8.76
C GLY A 122 -7.29 -20.79 -7.34
N ARG A 123 -8.06 -21.73 -6.78
CA ARG A 123 -8.53 -21.63 -5.38
C ARG A 123 -7.39 -21.75 -4.38
N VAL A 124 -6.48 -22.69 -4.58
CA VAL A 124 -5.29 -22.86 -3.72
C VAL A 124 -4.35 -21.68 -3.87
N LEU A 125 -4.08 -21.27 -5.12
CA LEU A 125 -3.24 -20.12 -5.41
C LEU A 125 -3.85 -18.84 -4.87
N GLY A 126 -5.16 -18.66 -4.99
CA GLY A 126 -5.89 -17.51 -4.42
C GLY A 126 -5.81 -17.46 -2.90
N PHE A 127 -5.90 -18.60 -2.21
CA PHE A 127 -5.71 -18.67 -0.76
C PHE A 127 -4.29 -18.28 -0.34
N LEU A 128 -3.27 -18.79 -1.04
CA LEU A 128 -1.87 -18.46 -0.76
C LEU A 128 -1.58 -16.97 -1.04
N LEU A 129 -2.09 -16.46 -2.14
CA LEU A 129 -1.95 -15.04 -2.51
C LEU A 129 -2.62 -14.14 -1.46
N ARG A 130 -3.83 -14.47 -1.03
CA ARG A 130 -4.55 -13.72 0.01
C ARG A 130 -3.78 -13.71 1.33
N ARG A 131 -3.26 -14.86 1.75
CA ARG A 131 -2.43 -14.98 2.96
C ARG A 131 -1.15 -14.15 2.85
N ARG A 132 -0.49 -14.19 1.69
CA ARG A 132 0.72 -13.41 1.42
C ARG A 132 0.45 -11.91 1.47
N LEU A 133 -0.56 -11.43 0.74
CA LEU A 133 -0.93 -10.02 0.70
C LEU A 133 -1.32 -9.49 2.09
N ARG A 134 -2.05 -10.27 2.88
CA ARG A 134 -2.40 -9.90 4.26
C ARG A 134 -1.17 -9.75 5.14
N ARG A 135 -0.20 -10.65 5.02
CA ARG A 135 1.05 -10.57 5.75
C ARG A 135 1.88 -9.34 5.33
N MET A 136 1.98 -9.10 4.02
CA MET A 136 2.66 -7.92 3.47
C MET A 136 2.06 -6.63 4.03
N GLN A 137 0.74 -6.49 3.98
CA GLN A 137 0.07 -5.28 4.50
C GLN A 137 0.31 -5.07 5.99
N ARG A 138 0.23 -6.12 6.79
CA ARG A 138 0.51 -6.01 8.24
C ARG A 138 1.92 -5.51 8.50
N THR A 139 2.91 -6.09 7.82
CA THR A 139 4.31 -5.67 7.95
C THR A 139 4.51 -4.24 7.43
N ALA A 140 3.90 -3.88 6.31
CA ALA A 140 3.96 -2.53 5.77
C ALA A 140 3.39 -1.50 6.74
N LEU A 141 2.21 -1.74 7.30
CA LEU A 141 1.59 -0.84 8.27
C LEU A 141 2.39 -0.77 9.58
N ASP A 142 2.95 -1.86 10.07
CA ASP A 142 3.83 -1.84 11.24
C ASP A 142 5.05 -0.95 11.03
N ARG A 143 5.67 -1.01 9.85
CA ARG A 143 6.83 -0.18 9.52
C ARG A 143 6.44 1.27 9.29
N LEU A 144 5.34 1.52 8.57
CA LEU A 144 4.82 2.86 8.31
C LEU A 144 4.53 3.61 9.62
N THR A 145 3.81 2.97 10.54
CA THR A 145 3.46 3.57 11.83
C THR A 145 4.70 3.86 12.68
N ARG A 146 5.67 2.95 12.72
CA ARG A 146 6.94 3.19 13.43
C ARG A 146 7.75 4.34 12.85
N LEU A 147 7.79 4.46 11.52
CA LEU A 147 8.48 5.60 10.86
C LEU A 147 7.79 6.93 11.17
N ALA A 148 6.47 6.96 11.15
CA ALA A 148 5.70 8.15 11.48
C ALA A 148 5.88 8.54 12.96
N GLU A 149 5.82 7.58 13.88
CA GLU A 149 6.04 7.81 15.31
C GLU A 149 7.45 8.33 15.61
N ALA A 150 8.48 7.76 14.94
CA ALA A 150 9.86 8.22 15.11
C ALA A 150 10.05 9.66 14.61
N GLN A 151 9.42 10.03 13.51
CA GLN A 151 9.48 11.40 13.00
C GLN A 151 8.74 12.38 13.92
N SER A 152 7.58 12.01 14.44
CA SER A 152 6.83 12.83 15.40
C SER A 152 7.61 13.07 16.69
N GLY A 153 8.32 12.06 17.19
CA GLY A 153 9.18 12.20 18.37
C GLY A 153 10.36 13.13 18.16
N THR A 154 10.88 13.22 16.95
CA THR A 154 12.01 14.11 16.61
C THR A 154 11.58 15.56 16.50
N GLU A 155 10.39 15.84 15.98
CA GLU A 155 9.84 17.20 15.85
C GLU A 155 9.56 17.88 17.22
N ILE A 156 9.38 17.10 18.29
CA ILE A 156 9.13 17.62 19.65
C ILE A 156 10.43 18.06 20.34
N ILE A 157 11.59 17.67 19.84
CA ILE A 157 12.89 17.89 20.50
C ILE A 157 13.65 19.12 19.95
N GLU A 158 13.21 19.74 18.87
CA GLU A 158 13.79 21.00 18.39
C GLU A 158 13.16 22.20 19.14
N PRO A 159 13.95 22.93 19.96
CA PRO A 159 13.50 24.13 20.65
C PRO A 159 13.33 25.32 19.69
#